data_cccb54b6481c11e2d2ff5f9b6a86e70b
#
_entry.id   cccb54b6481c11e2d2ff5f9b6a86e70b
#
_cell.length_a   1.000
_cell.length_b   1.000
_cell.length_c   1.000
_cell.angle_alpha   90.00
_cell.angle_beta   90.00
_cell.angle_gamma   90.00
#
_symmetry.space_group_name_H-M   'P 1'
#
loop_
_entity.id
_entity.type
_entity.pdbx_description
1 polymer ?
#
loop_
_entity_poly.entity_id
_entity_poly.type
_entity_poly.pdbx_seq_one_letter_code
_entity_poly.pdbx_strand_id
1 'polypeptide(L)'
;ARYIFGVCREMIKRGVDVKGFNTAFAGDVPLGAGMSSSAALESTYAYALNDLFGENKIDKFELAKVGQATEHNYCGVNCGIMDQFASVFGKKGSLIRLDCRSLEYQYFPFEPKGYRLVLVDSVVKHELASSAYNKRRQSCESVVAAIQKKHPHVEYLRDCTLDMLNEAKAEISEEDYKRAEYVIE
;
A
#
# COMPACT_ATOMS: atom_id res chain seq x y z
N ALA A 1 3.91 -4.96 17.80
CA ALA A 1 4.96 -3.99 18.17
C ALA A 1 5.68 -3.37 16.95
N ARG A 2 6.00 -4.15 15.87
CA ARG A 2 6.79 -3.65 14.72
C ARG A 2 6.16 -2.43 14.05
N TYR A 3 4.86 -2.44 13.78
CA TYR A 3 4.14 -1.32 13.17
C TYR A 3 4.31 -0.03 13.98
N ILE A 4 4.07 -0.09 15.28
CA ILE A 4 4.14 1.11 16.16
C ILE A 4 5.57 1.65 16.20
N PHE A 5 6.57 0.77 16.43
CA PHE A 5 7.98 1.19 16.43
C PHE A 5 8.45 1.70 15.08
N GLY A 6 7.98 1.10 13.99
CA GLY A 6 8.26 1.57 12.64
C GLY A 6 7.73 2.97 12.40
N VAL A 7 6.47 3.23 12.75
CA VAL A 7 5.88 4.57 12.66
C VAL A 7 6.68 5.58 13.50
N CYS A 8 7.02 5.26 14.74
CA CYS A 8 7.85 6.15 15.57
C CYS A 8 9.18 6.49 14.87
N ARG A 9 9.86 5.48 14.32
CA ARG A 9 11.13 5.68 13.59
C ARG A 9 10.96 6.54 12.34
N GLU A 10 9.92 6.29 11.56
CA GLU A 10 9.64 7.06 10.35
C GLU A 10 9.23 8.51 10.66
N MET A 11 8.52 8.75 11.76
CA MET A 11 8.21 10.10 12.27
C MET A 11 9.48 10.84 12.71
N ILE A 12 10.38 10.16 13.45
CA ILE A 12 11.68 10.74 13.86
C ILE A 12 12.52 11.13 12.64
N LYS A 13 12.57 10.30 11.59
CA LYS A 13 13.28 10.63 10.34
C LYS A 13 12.72 11.89 9.66
N ARG A 14 11.46 12.23 9.91
CA ARG A 14 10.79 13.44 9.41
C ARG A 14 10.89 14.63 10.37
N GLY A 15 11.74 14.52 11.39
CA GLY A 15 12.03 15.61 12.31
C GLY A 15 11.06 15.74 13.49
N VAL A 16 10.18 14.76 13.72
CA VAL A 16 9.31 14.73 14.89
C VAL A 16 10.09 14.21 16.09
N ASP A 17 10.16 14.99 17.16
CA ASP A 17 10.86 14.61 18.39
C ASP A 17 9.99 13.70 19.28
N VAL A 18 9.81 12.47 18.82
CA VAL A 18 8.97 11.47 19.49
C VAL A 18 9.57 11.12 20.86
N LYS A 19 8.82 11.37 21.91
CA LYS A 19 9.16 11.02 23.30
C LYS A 19 8.58 9.67 23.70
N GLY A 20 8.95 9.20 24.90
CA GLY A 20 8.29 8.04 25.51
C GLY A 20 6.83 8.35 25.82
N PHE A 21 5.95 7.41 25.49
CA PHE A 21 4.51 7.52 25.76
C PHE A 21 3.91 6.17 26.15
N ASN A 22 2.84 6.22 26.91
CA ASN A 22 1.99 5.06 27.20
C ASN A 22 0.79 5.10 26.25
N THR A 23 0.42 3.94 25.73
CA THR A 23 -0.68 3.87 24.78
C THR A 23 -1.57 2.67 25.05
N ALA A 24 -2.87 2.86 24.85
CA ALA A 24 -3.85 1.81 24.65
C ALA A 24 -4.61 2.11 23.39
N PHE A 25 -4.83 1.12 22.55
CA PHE A 25 -5.63 1.25 21.34
C PHE A 25 -6.68 0.17 21.24
N ALA A 26 -7.78 0.49 20.61
CA ALA A 26 -8.85 -0.43 20.25
C ALA A 26 -9.30 -0.16 18.82
N GLY A 27 -9.90 -1.12 18.18
CA GLY A 27 -10.42 -0.98 16.82
C GLY A 27 -11.29 -2.16 16.45
N ASP A 28 -12.15 -1.94 15.49
CA ASP A 28 -13.11 -2.90 14.94
C ASP A 28 -12.72 -3.37 13.52
N VAL A 29 -11.57 -2.92 13.01
CA VAL A 29 -11.02 -3.43 11.74
C VAL A 29 -10.53 -4.86 11.95
N PRO A 30 -11.14 -5.86 11.27
CA PRO A 30 -10.82 -7.26 11.51
C PRO A 30 -9.39 -7.59 11.10
N LEU A 31 -8.68 -8.30 11.98
CA LEU A 31 -7.29 -8.69 11.76
C LEU A 31 -7.19 -9.84 10.74
N GLY A 32 -6.34 -9.69 9.73
CA GLY A 32 -6.08 -10.75 8.76
C GLY A 32 -7.20 -11.01 7.74
N ALA A 33 -8.25 -10.19 7.73
CA ALA A 33 -9.40 -10.33 6.83
C ALA A 33 -9.29 -9.48 5.53
N GLY A 34 -8.10 -9.03 5.17
CA GLY A 34 -7.91 -8.22 3.96
C GLY A 34 -8.42 -6.77 4.05
N MET A 35 -8.72 -6.29 5.27
CA MET A 35 -9.24 -4.95 5.53
C MET A 35 -8.16 -3.94 5.92
N SER A 36 -6.90 -4.23 5.60
CA SER A 36 -5.75 -3.33 5.82
C SER A 36 -5.59 -2.86 7.27
N SER A 37 -5.74 -3.79 8.22
CA SER A 37 -5.60 -3.50 9.65
C SER A 37 -4.23 -2.94 10.03
N SER A 38 -3.16 -3.31 9.30
CA SER A 38 -1.83 -2.73 9.46
C SER A 38 -1.82 -1.24 9.12
N ALA A 39 -2.32 -0.87 7.93
CA ALA A 39 -2.40 0.51 7.49
C ALA A 39 -3.28 1.36 8.43
N ALA A 40 -4.38 0.81 8.94
CA ALA A 40 -5.24 1.47 9.92
C ALA A 40 -4.47 1.78 11.22
N LEU A 41 -3.73 0.80 11.74
CA LEU A 41 -2.90 0.98 12.95
C LEU A 41 -1.78 1.99 12.72
N GLU A 42 -1.05 1.88 11.62
CA GLU A 42 0.04 2.79 11.23
C GLU A 42 -0.46 4.23 11.11
N SER A 43 -1.56 4.44 10.40
CA SER A 43 -2.15 5.76 10.22
C SER A 43 -2.61 6.36 11.54
N THR A 44 -3.21 5.56 12.41
CA THR A 44 -3.64 6.00 13.75
C THR A 44 -2.45 6.52 14.56
N TYR A 45 -1.35 5.77 14.60
CA TYR A 45 -0.15 6.20 15.32
C TYR A 45 0.56 7.36 14.64
N ALA A 46 0.58 7.42 13.31
CA ALA A 46 1.16 8.55 12.59
C ALA A 46 0.42 9.85 12.91
N TYR A 47 -0.91 9.83 12.92
CA TYR A 47 -1.73 10.98 13.33
C TYR A 47 -1.49 11.37 14.79
N ALA A 48 -1.55 10.38 15.71
CA ALA A 48 -1.37 10.64 17.13
C ALA A 48 0.02 11.24 17.44
N LEU A 49 1.08 10.71 16.82
CA LEU A 49 2.44 11.23 17.04
C LEU A 49 2.66 12.60 16.41
N ASN A 50 2.00 12.86 15.26
CA ASN A 50 2.02 14.18 14.64
C ASN A 50 1.33 15.23 15.52
N ASP A 51 0.22 14.87 16.14
CA ASP A 51 -0.51 15.75 17.06
C ASP A 51 0.28 15.97 18.37
N LEU A 52 0.72 14.88 19.00
CA LEU A 52 1.39 14.94 20.32
C LEU A 52 2.79 15.56 20.28
N PHE A 53 3.57 15.31 19.24
CA PHE A 53 4.98 15.64 19.18
C PHE A 53 5.40 16.41 17.93
N GLY A 54 4.56 16.43 16.88
CA GLY A 54 4.85 17.04 15.59
C GLY A 54 4.16 18.37 15.34
N GLU A 55 3.41 18.89 16.32
CA GLU A 55 2.64 20.15 16.17
C GLU A 55 1.75 20.16 14.92
N ASN A 56 1.32 18.98 14.46
CA ASN A 56 0.54 18.76 13.23
C ASN A 56 1.24 19.28 11.95
N LYS A 57 2.56 19.35 11.92
CA LYS A 57 3.33 19.86 10.77
C LYS A 57 3.49 18.87 9.63
N ILE A 58 3.32 17.57 9.89
CA ILE A 58 3.39 16.53 8.86
C ILE A 58 2.05 16.48 8.11
N ASP A 59 2.07 16.70 6.82
CA ASP A 59 0.86 16.67 6.01
C ASP A 59 0.33 15.24 5.79
N LYS A 60 -0.90 15.13 5.28
CA LYS A 60 -1.57 13.85 5.06
C LYS A 60 -0.84 12.92 4.09
N PHE A 61 -0.23 13.45 3.04
CA PHE A 61 0.53 12.63 2.09
C PHE A 61 1.75 12.01 2.76
N GLU A 62 2.46 12.80 3.56
CA GLU A 62 3.60 12.29 4.32
C GLU A 62 3.17 11.30 5.41
N LEU A 63 2.02 11.49 6.07
CA LEU A 63 1.49 10.52 7.02
C LEU A 63 1.18 9.16 6.33
N ALA A 64 0.61 9.17 5.13
CA ALA A 64 0.42 7.94 4.36
C ALA A 64 1.75 7.27 3.99
N LYS A 65 2.76 8.06 3.59
CA LYS A 65 4.12 7.56 3.31
C LYS A 65 4.83 7.02 4.55
N VAL A 66 4.55 7.56 5.75
CA VAL A 66 5.06 7.01 7.02
C VAL A 66 4.60 5.56 7.19
N GLY A 67 3.32 5.28 6.97
CA GLY A 67 2.79 3.91 7.05
C GLY A 67 3.45 3.00 6.00
N GLN A 68 3.50 3.40 4.74
CA GLN A 68 4.16 2.62 3.68
C GLN A 68 5.64 2.35 4.00
N ALA A 69 6.38 3.36 4.44
CA ALA A 69 7.78 3.20 4.83
C ALA A 69 7.95 2.28 6.04
N THR A 70 6.98 2.25 6.95
CA THR A 70 6.94 1.31 8.08
C THR A 70 6.83 -0.13 7.59
N GLU A 71 5.92 -0.41 6.66
CA GLU A 71 5.79 -1.75 6.06
C GLU A 71 7.09 -2.18 5.36
N HIS A 72 7.69 -1.30 4.55
CA HIS A 72 8.91 -1.58 3.81
C HIS A 72 10.11 -1.82 4.73
N ASN A 73 10.36 -0.91 5.66
CA ASN A 73 11.61 -0.86 6.40
C ASN A 73 11.61 -1.74 7.66
N TYR A 74 10.43 -2.02 8.24
CA TYR A 74 10.34 -2.69 9.54
C TYR A 74 9.48 -3.96 9.52
N CYS A 75 8.58 -4.10 8.54
CA CYS A 75 7.73 -5.28 8.41
C CYS A 75 8.13 -6.21 7.26
N GLY A 76 8.97 -5.72 6.32
CA GLY A 76 9.47 -6.50 5.19
C GLY A 76 8.42 -6.76 4.12
N VAL A 77 7.42 -5.91 4.01
CA VAL A 77 6.34 -5.99 3.02
C VAL A 77 6.47 -4.85 2.02
N ASN A 78 6.80 -5.14 0.76
CA ASN A 78 6.95 -4.14 -0.30
C ASN A 78 5.59 -3.73 -0.89
N CYS A 79 4.69 -3.23 -0.03
CA CYS A 79 3.35 -2.82 -0.42
C CYS A 79 3.33 -1.53 -1.27
N GLY A 80 2.23 -1.32 -2.02
CA GLY A 80 1.89 -0.01 -2.58
C GLY A 80 1.39 0.94 -1.50
N ILE A 81 1.01 2.17 -1.89
CA ILE A 81 0.54 3.19 -0.94
C ILE A 81 -0.99 3.17 -0.72
N MET A 82 -1.73 2.35 -1.47
CA MET A 82 -3.18 2.43 -1.56
C MET A 82 -3.88 2.31 -0.19
N ASP A 83 -3.45 1.36 0.63
CA ASP A 83 -4.09 1.06 1.91
C ASP A 83 -3.87 2.18 2.93
N GLN A 84 -2.65 2.69 3.02
CA GLN A 84 -2.31 3.82 3.88
C GLN A 84 -2.99 5.10 3.39
N PHE A 85 -3.05 5.29 2.06
CA PHE A 85 -3.75 6.43 1.49
C PHE A 85 -5.25 6.37 1.81
N ALA A 86 -5.89 5.21 1.64
CA ALA A 86 -7.31 5.03 1.97
C ALA A 86 -7.59 5.28 3.46
N SER A 87 -6.69 4.84 4.36
CA SER A 87 -6.82 5.06 5.80
C SER A 87 -6.68 6.53 6.18
N VAL A 88 -5.77 7.27 5.54
CA VAL A 88 -5.49 8.69 5.85
C VAL A 88 -6.50 9.64 5.21
N PHE A 89 -6.93 9.35 3.98
CA PHE A 89 -7.79 10.22 3.17
C PHE A 89 -9.25 9.77 3.13
N GLY A 90 -9.59 8.65 3.77
CA GLY A 90 -10.94 8.11 3.78
C GLY A 90 -11.99 9.15 4.18
N LYS A 91 -13.11 9.21 3.44
CA LYS A 91 -14.23 10.13 3.69
C LYS A 91 -15.54 9.35 3.63
N LYS A 92 -16.37 9.52 4.65
CA LYS A 92 -17.68 8.88 4.72
C LYS A 92 -18.53 9.21 3.48
N GLY A 93 -19.17 8.18 2.92
CA GLY A 93 -20.04 8.32 1.76
C GLY A 93 -19.31 8.61 0.45
N SER A 94 -18.02 8.30 0.39
CA SER A 94 -17.20 8.55 -0.80
C SER A 94 -16.29 7.38 -1.11
N LEU A 95 -16.02 7.19 -2.40
CA LEU A 95 -14.91 6.39 -2.92
C LEU A 95 -13.77 7.32 -3.32
N ILE A 96 -12.55 6.84 -3.23
CA ILE A 96 -11.35 7.52 -3.71
C ILE A 96 -10.89 6.85 -4.99
N ARG A 97 -10.75 7.62 -6.07
CA ARG A 97 -9.94 7.23 -7.23
C ARG A 97 -8.56 7.83 -7.05
N LEU A 98 -7.56 6.98 -6.89
CA LEU A 98 -6.18 7.37 -6.67
C LEU A 98 -5.32 6.94 -7.85
N ASP A 99 -4.52 7.84 -8.41
CA ASP A 99 -3.35 7.48 -9.20
C ASP A 99 -2.17 7.22 -8.26
N CYS A 100 -1.77 5.94 -8.15
CA CYS A 100 -0.70 5.55 -7.21
C CYS A 100 0.70 6.04 -7.64
N ARG A 101 0.87 6.59 -8.86
CA ARG A 101 2.13 7.18 -9.33
C ARG A 101 2.22 8.66 -8.95
N SER A 102 1.22 9.46 -9.37
CA SER A 102 1.21 10.90 -9.13
C SER A 102 0.68 11.29 -7.76
N LEU A 103 -0.04 10.38 -7.09
CA LEU A 103 -0.85 10.60 -5.89
C LEU A 103 -1.99 11.61 -6.10
N GLU A 104 -2.33 11.90 -7.34
CA GLU A 104 -3.55 12.65 -7.65
C GLU A 104 -4.77 11.80 -7.32
N TYR A 105 -5.75 12.42 -6.67
CA TYR A 105 -6.93 11.70 -6.25
C TYR A 105 -8.21 12.52 -6.40
N GLN A 106 -9.33 11.82 -6.51
CA GLN A 106 -10.66 12.41 -6.58
C GLN A 106 -11.63 11.62 -5.71
N TYR A 107 -12.57 12.33 -5.08
CA TYR A 107 -13.69 11.70 -4.38
C TYR A 107 -14.89 11.57 -5.30
N PHE A 108 -15.53 10.40 -5.23
CA PHE A 108 -16.80 10.12 -5.89
C PHE A 108 -17.84 9.76 -4.83
N PRO A 109 -19.07 10.30 -4.92
CA PRO A 109 -20.14 9.91 -4.02
C PRO A 109 -20.39 8.40 -4.08
N PHE A 110 -20.56 7.79 -2.93
CA PHE A 110 -20.88 6.37 -2.83
C PHE A 110 -22.12 6.18 -1.96
N GLU A 111 -23.26 6.03 -2.62
CA GLU A 111 -24.55 5.75 -2.02
C GLU A 111 -25.13 4.47 -2.66
N PRO A 112 -24.84 3.29 -2.13
CA PRO A 112 -25.27 2.02 -2.72
C PRO A 112 -26.76 1.79 -2.44
N LYS A 113 -27.65 2.58 -3.06
CA LYS A 113 -29.12 2.44 -2.93
C LYS A 113 -29.55 1.07 -3.45
N GLY A 114 -30.18 0.27 -2.59
CA GLY A 114 -30.65 -1.08 -2.92
C GLY A 114 -29.57 -2.16 -2.91
N TYR A 115 -28.32 -1.83 -2.63
CA TYR A 115 -27.21 -2.78 -2.52
C TYR A 115 -26.54 -2.70 -1.16
N ARG A 116 -25.89 -3.77 -0.76
CA ARG A 116 -25.04 -3.84 0.45
C ARG A 116 -23.69 -4.42 0.07
N LEU A 117 -22.63 -3.87 0.65
CA LEU A 117 -21.32 -4.50 0.63
C LEU A 117 -21.29 -5.58 1.72
N VAL A 118 -20.94 -6.78 1.32
CA VAL A 118 -20.80 -7.92 2.22
C VAL A 118 -19.35 -8.36 2.20
N LEU A 119 -18.73 -8.41 3.37
CA LEU A 119 -17.41 -8.98 3.57
C LEU A 119 -17.56 -10.41 4.07
N VAL A 120 -16.94 -11.34 3.37
CA VAL A 120 -16.91 -12.75 3.76
C VAL A 120 -15.50 -13.10 4.19
N ASP A 121 -15.31 -13.36 5.48
CA ASP A 121 -14.03 -13.85 5.97
C ASP A 121 -13.88 -15.34 5.60
N SER A 122 -12.88 -15.64 4.79
CA SER A 122 -12.53 -17.02 4.40
C SER A 122 -11.87 -17.82 5.52
N VAL A 123 -11.54 -17.17 6.64
CA VAL A 123 -10.82 -17.75 7.79
C VAL A 123 -9.41 -18.28 7.41
N VAL A 124 -8.96 -18.00 6.21
CA VAL A 124 -7.58 -18.33 5.77
C VAL A 124 -6.61 -17.34 6.38
N LYS A 125 -5.81 -17.79 7.33
CA LYS A 125 -4.78 -16.93 7.95
C LYS A 125 -3.65 -16.63 6.97
N HIS A 126 -3.38 -15.35 6.78
CA HIS A 126 -2.34 -14.86 5.88
C HIS A 126 -0.95 -14.76 6.55
N GLU A 127 -0.52 -15.77 7.31
CA GLU A 127 0.84 -15.77 7.91
C GLU A 127 1.97 -15.76 6.85
N LEU A 128 1.66 -16.18 5.61
CA LEU A 128 2.56 -16.15 4.45
C LEU A 128 2.26 -15.00 3.46
N ALA A 129 1.34 -14.10 3.78
CA ALA A 129 0.92 -13.04 2.86
C ALA A 129 2.08 -12.14 2.43
N SER A 130 3.00 -11.81 3.35
CA SER A 130 4.19 -11.01 3.03
C SER A 130 5.07 -11.67 1.98
N SER A 131 5.31 -12.99 2.08
CA SER A 131 6.15 -13.72 1.12
C SER A 131 5.48 -13.86 -0.25
N ALA A 132 4.18 -14.15 -0.31
CA ALA A 132 3.43 -14.25 -1.55
C ALA A 132 3.26 -12.88 -2.22
N TYR A 133 2.99 -11.83 -1.44
CA TYR A 133 2.93 -10.46 -1.93
C TYR A 133 4.26 -10.02 -2.55
N ASN A 134 5.36 -10.20 -1.82
CA ASN A 134 6.69 -9.85 -2.29
C ASN A 134 7.09 -10.62 -3.55
N LYS A 135 6.71 -11.91 -3.68
CA LYS A 135 6.92 -12.69 -4.91
C LYS A 135 6.18 -12.10 -6.11
N ARG A 136 4.93 -11.68 -5.93
CA ARG A 136 4.15 -11.03 -7.00
C ARG A 136 4.76 -9.69 -7.38
N ARG A 137 5.23 -8.92 -6.41
CA ARG A 137 5.94 -7.68 -6.65
C ARG A 137 7.23 -7.92 -7.45
N GLN A 138 8.03 -8.93 -7.07
CA GLN A 138 9.23 -9.33 -7.80
C GLN A 138 8.91 -9.78 -9.23
N SER A 139 7.81 -10.53 -9.45
CA SER A 139 7.34 -10.87 -10.79
C SER A 139 7.12 -9.63 -11.66
N CYS A 140 6.43 -8.62 -11.13
CA CYS A 140 6.22 -7.37 -11.86
C CYS A 140 7.55 -6.66 -12.18
N GLU A 141 8.45 -6.58 -11.23
CA GLU A 141 9.75 -5.92 -11.37
C GLU A 141 10.67 -6.65 -12.37
N SER A 142 10.68 -8.00 -12.34
CA SER A 142 11.46 -8.80 -13.29
C SER A 142 10.96 -8.67 -14.74
N VAL A 143 9.64 -8.61 -14.92
CA VAL A 143 9.05 -8.38 -16.25
C VAL A 143 9.39 -6.98 -16.77
N VAL A 144 9.25 -5.95 -15.94
CA VAL A 144 9.65 -4.59 -16.31
C VAL A 144 11.12 -4.54 -16.69
N ALA A 145 12.01 -5.16 -15.91
CA ALA A 145 13.44 -5.21 -16.20
C ALA A 145 13.77 -5.93 -17.52
N ALA A 146 13.02 -6.98 -17.88
CA ALA A 146 13.17 -7.64 -19.18
C ALA A 146 12.73 -6.74 -20.34
N ILE A 147 11.59 -6.06 -20.20
CA ILE A 147 11.05 -5.15 -21.21
C ILE A 147 11.97 -3.93 -21.40
N GLN A 148 12.53 -3.39 -20.30
CA GLN A 148 13.43 -2.21 -20.35
C GLN A 148 14.67 -2.42 -21.22
N LYS A 149 15.11 -3.65 -21.45
CA LYS A 149 16.25 -3.92 -22.36
C LYS A 149 16.03 -3.43 -23.78
N LYS A 150 14.78 -3.44 -24.24
CA LYS A 150 14.37 -2.94 -25.57
C LYS A 150 13.60 -1.62 -25.49
N HIS A 151 12.92 -1.38 -24.36
CA HIS A 151 12.06 -0.22 -24.14
C HIS A 151 12.48 0.54 -22.87
N PRO A 152 13.61 1.26 -22.86
CA PRO A 152 14.22 1.86 -21.66
C PRO A 152 13.36 2.97 -21.00
N HIS A 153 12.33 3.46 -21.69
CA HIS A 153 11.40 4.44 -21.16
C HIS A 153 10.33 3.86 -20.22
N VAL A 154 10.18 2.53 -20.19
CA VAL A 154 9.22 1.85 -19.32
C VAL A 154 9.71 1.87 -17.87
N GLU A 155 8.88 2.36 -16.95
CA GLU A 155 9.19 2.36 -15.51
C GLU A 155 8.36 1.34 -14.74
N TYR A 156 7.12 1.11 -15.18
CA TYR A 156 6.15 0.23 -14.50
C TYR A 156 5.35 -0.57 -15.52
N LEU A 157 4.71 -1.66 -15.09
CA LEU A 157 3.83 -2.45 -15.97
C LEU A 157 2.72 -1.62 -16.63
N ARG A 158 2.25 -0.56 -16.00
CA ARG A 158 1.25 0.37 -16.60
C ARG A 158 1.76 1.11 -17.85
N ASP A 159 3.07 1.12 -18.07
CA ASP A 159 3.69 1.72 -19.26
C ASP A 159 3.88 0.70 -20.39
N CYS A 160 3.61 -0.58 -20.09
CA CYS A 160 3.79 -1.68 -21.02
C CYS A 160 2.55 -1.90 -21.87
N THR A 161 2.79 -2.41 -23.08
CA THR A 161 1.77 -2.99 -23.94
C THR A 161 1.93 -4.51 -24.00
N LEU A 162 0.90 -5.21 -24.48
CA LEU A 162 0.99 -6.65 -24.71
C LEU A 162 2.06 -7.01 -25.75
N ASP A 163 2.30 -6.15 -26.74
CA ASP A 163 3.35 -6.36 -27.71
C ASP A 163 4.73 -6.34 -27.08
N MET A 164 5.02 -5.36 -26.21
CA MET A 164 6.25 -5.29 -25.43
C MET A 164 6.45 -6.52 -24.55
N LEU A 165 5.38 -7.00 -23.92
CA LEU A 165 5.39 -8.22 -23.10
C LEU A 165 5.71 -9.45 -23.96
N ASN A 166 5.10 -9.57 -25.14
CA ASN A 166 5.36 -10.66 -26.09
C ASN A 166 6.82 -10.67 -26.57
N GLU A 167 7.39 -9.50 -26.81
CA GLU A 167 8.80 -9.38 -27.20
C GLU A 167 9.77 -9.85 -26.10
N ALA A 168 9.38 -9.70 -24.82
CA ALA A 168 10.18 -10.11 -23.67
C ALA A 168 9.91 -11.58 -23.23
N LYS A 169 8.96 -12.28 -23.87
CA LYS A 169 8.46 -13.60 -23.46
C LYS A 169 9.56 -14.65 -23.25
N ALA A 170 10.60 -14.63 -24.08
CA ALA A 170 11.71 -15.59 -23.97
C ALA A 170 12.64 -15.34 -22.78
N GLU A 171 12.54 -14.19 -22.13
CA GLU A 171 13.41 -13.75 -21.04
C GLU A 171 12.77 -13.85 -19.65
N ILE A 172 11.50 -14.22 -19.58
CA ILE A 172 10.70 -14.28 -18.35
C ILE A 172 10.06 -15.67 -18.18
N SER A 173 9.70 -16.01 -16.95
CA SER A 173 8.99 -17.27 -16.69
C SER A 173 7.56 -17.22 -17.23
N GLU A 174 6.97 -18.39 -17.51
CA GLU A 174 5.56 -18.49 -17.92
C GLU A 174 4.61 -17.93 -16.84
N GLU A 175 4.95 -18.13 -15.57
CA GLU A 175 4.16 -17.60 -14.45
C GLU A 175 4.21 -16.07 -14.42
N ASP A 176 5.39 -15.48 -14.61
CA ASP A 176 5.54 -14.01 -14.63
C ASP A 176 4.88 -13.40 -15.86
N TYR A 177 4.95 -14.08 -17.01
CA TYR A 177 4.24 -13.67 -18.22
C TYR A 177 2.72 -13.58 -17.97
N LYS A 178 2.09 -14.65 -17.43
CA LYS A 178 0.65 -14.67 -17.14
C LYS A 178 0.23 -13.61 -16.12
N ARG A 179 1.07 -13.36 -15.11
CA ARG A 179 0.81 -12.31 -14.12
C ARG A 179 0.87 -10.92 -14.73
N ALA A 180 1.85 -10.66 -15.59
CA ALA A 180 2.00 -9.39 -16.26
C ALA A 180 0.90 -9.14 -17.29
N GLU A 181 0.55 -10.16 -18.08
CA GLU A 181 -0.56 -10.12 -19.04
C GLU A 181 -1.85 -9.65 -18.37
N TYR A 182 -2.22 -10.28 -17.24
CA TYR A 182 -3.41 -9.90 -16.46
C TYR A 182 -3.39 -8.46 -15.94
N VAL A 183 -2.20 -7.90 -15.67
CA VAL A 183 -2.08 -6.54 -15.14
C VAL A 183 -2.10 -5.49 -16.26
N ILE A 184 -1.61 -5.86 -17.46
CA ILE A 184 -1.53 -4.97 -18.62
C ILE A 184 -2.89 -4.85 -19.33
N GLU A 185 -3.71 -5.94 -19.35
CA GLU A 185 -5.10 -5.95 -19.84
C GLU A 185 -6.02 -5.06 -18.98
#